data_2eb63f38de8c3f9320611adba02a6c88
#
_entry.id   2eb63f38de8c3f9320611adba02a6c88
#
_cell.length_a   1.000
_cell.length_b   1.000
_cell.length_c   1.000
_cell.angle_alpha   90.00
_cell.angle_beta   90.00
_cell.angle_gamma   90.00
#
_symmetry.space_group_name_H-M   'P 1'
#
loop_
_entity.id
_entity.type
_entity.pdbx_description
1 polymer ?
#
loop_
_entity_poly.entity_id
_entity_poly.type
_entity_poly.pdbx_seq_one_letter_code
_entity_poly.pdbx_strand_id
1 'polypeptide(L)'
;AGIRASFPQVVLASVPYLLAFPLLKPVPSFFFPIYSYLMILTNNWMHMNVTWQSRKLEWLVVTPRYHRVHHLKEVGQAGANFGVLFTVWDRMFGTYADPEQVESAGPYGIQETVHPVRMAIGV
;
A
#
# COMPACT_ATOMS: atom_id res chain seq x y z
N ALA A 1 8.93 -0.08 8.48
CA ALA A 1 9.25 0.75 7.31
C ALA A 1 8.12 1.77 7.14
N GLY A 2 8.39 3.05 7.42
CA GLY A 2 7.41 4.12 7.24
C GLY A 2 7.15 4.39 5.75
N ILE A 3 6.04 5.04 5.44
CA ILE A 3 5.74 5.53 4.09
C ILE A 3 6.86 6.49 3.67
N ARG A 4 7.67 6.05 2.72
CA ARG A 4 8.75 6.87 2.15
C ARG A 4 8.23 7.54 0.88
N ALA A 5 7.45 8.59 1.04
CA ALA A 5 7.06 9.43 -0.07
C ALA A 5 7.87 10.74 -0.04
N SER A 6 8.33 11.19 -1.19
CA SER A 6 8.95 12.52 -1.29
C SER A 6 7.90 13.61 -1.11
N PHE A 7 8.32 14.80 -0.63
CA PHE A 7 7.42 15.93 -0.47
C PHE A 7 6.61 16.25 -1.73
N PRO A 8 7.20 16.33 -2.95
CA PRO A 8 6.44 16.53 -4.17
C PRO A 8 5.38 15.46 -4.45
N GLN A 9 5.69 14.19 -4.17
CA GLN A 9 4.72 13.09 -4.34
C GLN A 9 3.52 13.24 -3.41
N VAL A 10 3.75 13.64 -2.15
CA VAL A 10 2.66 13.90 -1.20
C VAL A 10 1.77 15.04 -1.69
N VAL A 11 2.37 16.13 -2.16
CA VAL A 11 1.63 17.29 -2.70
C VAL A 11 0.80 16.87 -3.91
N LEU A 12 1.41 16.21 -4.90
CA LEU A 12 0.70 15.74 -6.10
C LEU A 12 -0.42 14.76 -5.78
N ALA A 13 -0.20 13.83 -4.87
CA ALA A 13 -1.21 12.87 -4.43
C ALA A 13 -2.39 13.54 -3.71
N SER A 14 -2.19 14.72 -3.12
CA SER A 14 -3.23 15.46 -2.41
C SER A 14 -4.14 16.26 -3.36
N VAL A 15 -3.69 16.59 -4.56
CA VAL A 15 -4.45 17.42 -5.52
C VAL A 15 -5.83 16.86 -5.85
N PRO A 16 -6.01 15.57 -6.19
CA PRO A 16 -7.33 15.02 -6.48
C PRO A 16 -8.30 15.14 -5.30
N TYR A 17 -7.79 14.99 -4.08
CA TYR A 17 -8.61 15.12 -2.86
C TYR A 17 -9.03 16.57 -2.63
N LEU A 18 -8.13 17.53 -2.85
CA LEU A 18 -8.44 18.96 -2.74
C LEU A 18 -9.48 19.39 -3.76
N LEU A 19 -9.42 18.87 -4.98
CA LEU A 19 -10.40 19.17 -6.03
C LEU A 19 -11.76 18.47 -5.79
N ALA A 20 -11.76 17.27 -5.23
CA ALA A 20 -12.98 16.54 -4.92
C ALA A 20 -13.68 17.04 -3.64
N PHE A 21 -12.92 17.59 -2.69
CA PHE A 21 -13.43 17.99 -1.38
C PHE A 21 -14.64 18.93 -1.44
N PRO A 22 -14.68 19.98 -2.27
CA PRO A 22 -15.85 20.85 -2.40
C PRO A 22 -17.08 20.18 -2.98
N LEU A 23 -16.91 19.04 -3.69
CA LEU A 23 -17.99 18.28 -4.32
C LEU A 23 -18.59 17.23 -3.36
N LEU A 24 -17.89 16.91 -2.29
CA LEU A 24 -18.34 15.95 -1.29
C LEU A 24 -19.34 16.63 -0.35
N LYS A 25 -20.48 15.99 -0.12
CA LYS A 25 -21.38 16.42 0.95
C LYS A 25 -20.65 16.35 2.29
N PRO A 26 -20.90 17.27 3.23
CA PRO A 26 -20.23 17.24 4.52
C PRO A 26 -20.51 15.91 5.23
N VAL A 27 -19.43 15.15 5.44
CA VAL A 27 -19.47 13.91 6.21
C VAL A 27 -19.48 14.31 7.69
N PRO A 28 -20.37 13.77 8.52
CA PRO A 28 -20.38 14.07 9.94
C PRO A 28 -18.98 13.84 10.56
N SER A 29 -18.53 14.78 11.36
CA SER A 29 -17.15 14.82 11.91
C SER A 29 -16.75 13.58 12.69
N PHE A 30 -17.72 12.85 13.27
CA PHE A 30 -17.45 11.61 14.01
C PHE A 30 -16.96 10.46 13.12
N PHE A 31 -17.17 10.50 11.80
CA PHE A 31 -16.63 9.50 10.89
C PHE A 31 -15.11 9.63 10.70
N PHE A 32 -14.57 10.83 10.88
CA PHE A 32 -13.13 11.05 10.71
C PHE A 32 -12.25 10.21 11.65
N PRO A 33 -12.48 10.22 12.99
CA PRO A 33 -11.68 9.40 13.89
C PRO A 33 -11.88 7.90 13.64
N ILE A 34 -13.09 7.48 13.30
CA ILE A 34 -13.37 6.08 12.97
C ILE A 34 -12.58 5.66 11.72
N TYR A 35 -12.66 6.44 10.65
CA TYR A 35 -11.91 6.17 9.42
C TYR A 35 -10.40 6.15 9.67
N SER A 36 -9.88 7.15 10.39
CA SER A 36 -8.45 7.23 10.71
C SER A 36 -7.99 6.01 11.53
N TYR A 37 -8.78 5.59 12.49
CA TYR A 37 -8.48 4.41 13.30
C TYR A 37 -8.47 3.13 12.46
N LEU A 38 -9.46 2.95 11.58
CA LEU A 38 -9.50 1.82 10.66
C LEU A 38 -8.29 1.81 9.71
N MET A 39 -7.87 2.96 9.22
CA MET A 39 -6.68 3.07 8.36
C MET A 39 -5.40 2.70 9.13
N ILE A 40 -5.27 3.14 10.37
CA ILE A 40 -4.14 2.77 11.24
C ILE A 40 -4.13 1.25 11.50
N LEU A 41 -5.28 0.67 11.83
CA LEU A 41 -5.40 -0.78 12.06
C LEU A 41 -5.03 -1.58 10.80
N THR A 42 -5.53 -1.17 9.64
CA THR A 42 -5.25 -1.82 8.35
C THR A 42 -3.77 -1.73 8.01
N ASN A 43 -3.16 -0.55 8.18
CA ASN A 43 -1.73 -0.36 7.94
C ASN A 43 -0.88 -1.23 8.89
N ASN A 44 -1.21 -1.26 10.18
CA ASN A 44 -0.51 -2.11 11.13
C ASN A 44 -0.69 -3.59 10.79
N TRP A 45 -1.90 -4.01 10.43
CA TRP A 45 -2.18 -5.37 10.00
C TRP A 45 -1.31 -5.79 8.81
N MET A 46 -1.27 -5.01 7.75
CA MET A 46 -0.51 -5.32 6.54
C MET A 46 1.00 -5.49 6.81
N HIS A 47 1.54 -4.76 7.79
CA HIS A 47 2.96 -4.78 8.12
C HIS A 47 3.32 -5.72 9.28
N MET A 48 2.36 -6.51 9.78
CA MET A 48 2.65 -7.51 10.80
C MET A 48 3.55 -8.63 10.26
N ASN A 49 4.52 -9.04 11.08
CA ASN A 49 5.36 -10.20 10.75
C ASN A 49 4.67 -11.50 11.19
N VAL A 50 3.62 -11.88 10.47
CA VAL A 50 2.83 -13.09 10.74
C VAL A 50 3.11 -14.10 9.64
N THR A 51 3.30 -15.34 10.02
CA THR A 51 3.50 -16.49 9.11
C THR A 51 2.19 -17.18 8.72
N TRP A 52 1.08 -16.74 9.32
CA TRP A 52 -0.24 -17.33 9.05
C TRP A 52 -0.66 -17.08 7.60
N GLN A 53 -1.16 -18.14 6.98
CA GLN A 53 -1.56 -18.16 5.57
C GLN A 53 -3.00 -18.67 5.46
N SER A 54 -3.81 -17.93 4.73
CA SER A 54 -5.15 -18.37 4.35
C SER A 54 -5.48 -17.91 2.94
N ARG A 55 -5.36 -18.82 1.99
CA ARG A 55 -5.63 -18.55 0.56
C ARG A 55 -7.05 -18.05 0.32
N LYS A 56 -8.03 -18.54 1.09
CA LYS A 56 -9.41 -18.08 1.02
C LYS A 56 -9.56 -16.63 1.46
N LEU A 57 -8.84 -16.24 2.51
CA LEU A 57 -8.87 -14.86 3.00
C LEU A 57 -8.11 -13.93 2.03
N GLU A 58 -6.96 -14.35 1.52
CA GLU A 58 -6.17 -13.61 0.52
C GLU A 58 -6.90 -13.39 -0.80
N TRP A 59 -7.92 -14.18 -1.09
CA TRP A 59 -8.75 -13.96 -2.26
C TRP A 59 -9.59 -12.67 -2.15
N LEU A 60 -9.98 -12.27 -0.94
CA LEU A 60 -10.86 -11.12 -0.69
C LEU A 60 -10.14 -9.97 0.00
N VAL A 61 -9.35 -10.27 1.04
CA VAL A 61 -8.76 -9.27 1.94
C VAL A 61 -7.24 -9.27 1.83
N VAL A 62 -6.65 -8.09 1.90
CA VAL A 62 -5.19 -7.92 1.97
C VAL A 62 -4.66 -8.51 3.28
N THR A 63 -3.79 -9.51 3.15
CA THR A 63 -3.09 -10.13 4.28
C THR A 63 -1.66 -9.59 4.38
N PRO A 64 -0.97 -9.75 5.52
CA PRO A 64 0.43 -9.41 5.65
C PRO A 64 1.32 -10.08 4.60
N ARG A 65 1.02 -11.35 4.27
CA ARG A 65 1.73 -12.10 3.25
C ARG A 65 1.52 -11.49 1.86
N TYR A 66 0.27 -11.19 1.51
CA TYR A 66 -0.09 -10.53 0.24
C TYR A 66 0.62 -9.19 0.06
N HIS A 67 0.62 -8.37 1.11
CA HIS A 67 1.25 -7.05 1.10
C HIS A 67 2.79 -7.11 1.09
N ARG A 68 3.39 -8.17 1.66
CA ARG A 68 4.85 -8.37 1.57
C ARG A 68 5.35 -8.47 0.13
N VAL A 69 4.57 -9.04 -0.79
CA VAL A 69 4.92 -9.09 -2.22
C VAL A 69 5.12 -7.69 -2.79
N HIS A 70 4.29 -6.73 -2.39
CA HIS A 70 4.46 -5.32 -2.77
C HIS A 70 5.82 -4.74 -2.35
N HIS A 71 6.40 -5.24 -1.28
CA HIS A 71 7.70 -4.80 -0.76
C HIS A 71 8.91 -5.57 -1.32
N LEU A 72 8.71 -6.57 -2.15
CA LEU A 72 9.82 -7.26 -2.83
C LEU A 72 10.47 -6.33 -3.85
N LYS A 73 11.81 -6.32 -3.87
CA LYS A 73 12.58 -5.41 -4.75
C LYS A 73 12.21 -5.55 -6.22
N GLU A 74 12.05 -6.76 -6.70
CA GLU A 74 11.78 -7.04 -8.10
C GLU A 74 10.31 -6.79 -8.46
N VAL A 75 9.39 -7.25 -7.61
CA VAL A 75 7.95 -7.18 -7.86
C VAL A 75 7.40 -5.79 -7.52
N GLY A 76 7.86 -5.18 -6.44
CA GLY A 76 7.42 -3.84 -6.03
C GLY A 76 7.77 -2.75 -7.04
N GLN A 77 8.89 -2.90 -7.76
CA GLN A 77 9.25 -2.00 -8.87
C GLN A 77 8.36 -2.19 -10.09
N ALA A 78 7.92 -3.41 -10.35
CA ALA A 78 6.96 -3.70 -11.42
C ALA A 78 5.54 -3.27 -11.08
N GLY A 79 5.28 -2.90 -9.81
CA GLY A 79 3.99 -2.45 -9.34
C GLY A 79 2.98 -3.58 -9.21
N ALA A 80 3.04 -4.31 -8.11
CA ALA A 80 2.08 -5.38 -7.82
C ALA A 80 1.46 -5.22 -6.42
N ASN A 81 0.28 -5.80 -6.23
CA ASN A 81 -0.42 -5.92 -4.96
C ASN A 81 -0.61 -4.56 -4.23
N PHE A 82 -1.22 -3.61 -4.93
CA PHE A 82 -1.49 -2.25 -4.43
C PHE A 82 -2.67 -2.17 -3.47
N GLY A 83 -3.50 -3.19 -3.42
CA GLY A 83 -4.69 -3.21 -2.56
C GLY A 83 -4.34 -2.91 -1.10
N VAL A 84 -5.13 -2.05 -0.46
CA VAL A 84 -4.98 -1.68 0.96
C VAL A 84 -5.88 -2.53 1.85
N LEU A 85 -7.09 -2.78 1.43
CA LEU A 85 -8.08 -3.55 2.20
C LEU A 85 -8.56 -4.79 1.43
N PHE A 86 -8.88 -4.61 0.14
CA PHE A 86 -9.40 -5.67 -0.71
C PHE A 86 -8.45 -5.97 -1.88
N THR A 87 -8.25 -7.26 -2.15
CA THR A 87 -7.38 -7.76 -3.23
C THR A 87 -8.09 -7.74 -4.59
N VAL A 88 -9.40 -7.53 -4.62
CA VAL A 88 -10.21 -7.50 -5.84
C VAL A 88 -9.73 -6.44 -6.82
N TRP A 89 -9.24 -5.31 -6.34
CA TRP A 89 -8.74 -4.23 -7.18
C TRP A 89 -7.53 -4.66 -8.00
N ASP A 90 -6.57 -5.34 -7.36
CA ASP A 90 -5.38 -5.83 -8.05
C ASP A 90 -5.74 -6.88 -9.13
N ARG A 91 -6.77 -7.68 -8.90
CA ARG A 91 -7.27 -8.63 -9.91
C ARG A 91 -7.94 -7.92 -11.07
N MET A 92 -8.74 -6.89 -10.79
CA MET A 92 -9.43 -6.11 -11.81
C MET A 92 -8.46 -5.31 -12.69
N PHE A 93 -7.41 -4.77 -12.10
CA PHE A 93 -6.43 -3.93 -12.80
C PHE A 93 -5.20 -4.71 -13.30
N GLY A 94 -5.15 -6.03 -13.08
CA GLY A 94 -4.05 -6.88 -13.55
C GLY A 94 -2.73 -6.66 -12.78
N THR A 95 -2.80 -6.11 -11.56
CA THR A 95 -1.65 -5.87 -10.69
C THR A 95 -1.48 -6.96 -9.61
N TYR A 96 -2.29 -8.02 -9.68
CA TYR A 96 -2.19 -9.16 -8.76
C TYR A 96 -0.95 -10.00 -9.04
N ALA A 97 -0.11 -10.20 -8.04
CA ALA A 97 0.96 -11.19 -8.03
C ALA A 97 0.70 -12.22 -6.91
N ASP A 98 0.79 -13.50 -7.26
CA ASP A 98 0.54 -14.59 -6.31
C ASP A 98 1.68 -14.69 -5.30
N PRO A 99 1.41 -14.53 -4.00
CA PRO A 99 2.43 -14.64 -2.96
C PRO A 99 3.16 -15.98 -2.95
N GLU A 100 2.52 -17.10 -3.32
CA GLU A 100 3.17 -18.40 -3.37
C GLU A 100 4.26 -18.49 -4.43
N GLN A 101 4.06 -17.82 -5.56
CA GLN A 101 5.00 -17.86 -6.68
C GLN A 101 6.17 -16.88 -6.50
N VAL A 102 5.95 -15.81 -5.74
CA VAL A 102 6.88 -14.68 -5.68
C VAL A 102 7.65 -14.60 -4.37
N GLU A 103 7.20 -15.29 -3.30
CA GLU A 103 7.82 -15.22 -1.96
C GLU A 103 9.29 -15.71 -1.94
N SER A 104 9.69 -16.51 -2.94
CA SER A 104 11.06 -16.97 -3.14
C SER A 104 11.93 -16.04 -4.01
N ALA A 105 11.36 -14.96 -4.53
CA ALA A 105 11.98 -14.16 -5.60
C ALA A 105 13.02 -13.13 -5.13
N GLY A 106 13.34 -13.03 -3.83
CA GLY A 106 14.47 -12.19 -3.42
C GLY A 106 14.25 -11.29 -2.20
N PRO A 107 15.19 -10.38 -1.92
CA PRO A 107 15.16 -9.53 -0.73
C PRO A 107 14.12 -8.41 -0.83
N TYR A 108 13.59 -7.98 0.32
CA TYR A 108 12.70 -6.83 0.43
C TYR A 108 13.43 -5.50 0.27
N GLY A 109 12.71 -4.49 -0.22
CA GLY A 109 13.17 -3.10 -0.32
C GLY A 109 13.34 -2.60 -1.75
N ILE A 110 14.14 -1.55 -1.93
CA ILE A 110 14.47 -0.96 -3.23
C ILE A 110 15.88 -1.36 -3.67
N GLN A 111 16.10 -1.49 -4.96
CA GLN A 111 17.42 -1.89 -5.50
C GLN A 111 18.47 -0.77 -5.45
N GLU A 112 18.02 0.48 -5.42
CA GLU A 112 18.91 1.63 -5.43
C GLU A 112 19.35 2.07 -4.03
N THR A 113 20.59 2.50 -3.90
CA THR A 113 21.06 3.24 -2.74
C THR A 113 20.52 4.67 -2.82
N VAL A 114 19.44 4.91 -2.08
CA VAL A 114 18.77 6.21 -2.12
C VAL A 114 19.47 7.19 -1.19
N HIS A 115 20.03 8.26 -1.76
CA HIS A 115 20.57 9.37 -0.96
C HIS A 115 19.42 10.12 -0.29
N PRO A 116 19.48 10.41 1.03
CA PRO A 116 18.35 11.00 1.77
C PRO A 116 17.84 12.32 1.18
N VAL A 117 18.74 13.17 0.65
CA VAL A 117 18.36 14.42 0.01
C VAL A 117 17.61 14.20 -1.31
N ARG A 118 18.08 13.28 -2.14
CA ARG A 118 17.40 12.91 -3.40
C ARG A 118 16.00 12.35 -3.13
N MET A 119 15.86 11.53 -2.11
CA MET A 119 14.56 11.01 -1.70
C MET A 119 13.60 12.11 -1.26
N ALA A 120 14.08 13.13 -0.55
CA ALA A 120 13.25 14.24 -0.09
C ALA A 120 12.69 15.10 -1.23
N ILE A 121 13.44 15.25 -2.32
CA ILE A 121 13.05 16.06 -3.50
C ILE A 121 12.49 15.21 -4.66
N GLY A 122 12.44 13.90 -4.53
CA GLY A 122 11.79 13.01 -5.50
C GLY A 122 12.60 12.72 -6.77
N VAL A 123 13.92 12.83 -6.71
CA VAL A 123 14.88 12.53 -7.81
C VAL A 123 15.96 11.55 -7.37
#